data_7e474259f374f30083e2f9c29ae45f52
#
_entry.id   7e474259f374f30083e2f9c29ae45f52
#
_cell.length_a   1.000
_cell.length_b   1.000
_cell.length_c   1.000
_cell.angle_alpha   90.00
_cell.angle_beta   90.00
_cell.angle_gamma   90.00
#
_symmetry.space_group_name_H-M   'P 1'
#
loop_
_entity.id
_entity.type
_entity.pdbx_description
1 polymer ?
#
loop_
_entity_poly.entity_id
_entity_poly.type
_entity_poly.pdbx_seq_one_letter_code
_entity_poly.pdbx_strand_id
1 'polypeptide(L)'
;MLGNQKGQTSKSLKAIHDDDDDIFNIHHPVRRSCCHHHRLSDKMARRPARCYRYCKNKPYPKSRFNRGVPDAKIRIFDLGRKKANVDEFPLCVHMVSNEYEQLSSEALEAARICANKYLVKIAGKEGFHLRVRAHPYHVVRINKMLSCAGADRLQTGMRGAFGKPNGTVARVNIGQILLSVRTRDAHRATAVEALRRSMYKFPGRQKIIVSKNWGFTPLRREEYVRLKQEGRVKIDGAYVQFLRNKGNIEENMKRFPEAYENLSQV
;
A
#
# COMPACT_ATOMS: atom_id res chain seq x y z
N MET A 1 57.19 -16.92 -52.91
CA MET A 1 56.73 -15.79 -53.78
C MET A 1 55.63 -15.12 -52.99
N LEU A 2 55.97 -14.02 -52.30
CA LEU A 2 55.60 -12.67 -52.64
C LEU A 2 54.08 -12.50 -52.62
N GLY A 3 53.39 -11.65 -51.90
CA GLY A 3 53.78 -10.47 -51.15
C GLY A 3 52.52 -9.91 -50.46
N ASN A 4 52.73 -9.27 -49.35
CA ASN A 4 52.44 -7.86 -49.04
C ASN A 4 51.04 -7.31 -49.40
N GLN A 5 50.25 -6.77 -48.49
CA GLN A 5 50.38 -5.49 -47.75
C GLN A 5 49.13 -5.25 -46.88
N LYS A 6 49.35 -4.85 -45.65
CA LYS A 6 49.00 -3.61 -44.98
C LYS A 6 47.55 -3.07 -45.12
N GLY A 7 46.95 -2.85 -43.98
CA GLY A 7 45.84 -1.92 -43.83
C GLY A 7 45.33 -1.87 -42.38
N GLN A 8 45.99 -1.07 -41.55
CA GLN A 8 45.49 -0.64 -40.23
C GLN A 8 44.23 0.19 -40.36
N THR A 9 43.24 -0.04 -39.52
CA THR A 9 42.51 1.07 -38.89
C THR A 9 41.91 0.59 -37.58
N SER A 10 42.52 1.05 -36.52
CA SER A 10 41.98 1.12 -35.18
C SER A 10 40.73 1.98 -35.16
N LYS A 11 39.61 1.46 -34.67
CA LYS A 11 38.50 2.29 -34.19
C LYS A 11 38.29 2.03 -32.70
N SER A 12 38.65 3.07 -31.96
CA SER A 12 38.48 3.27 -30.54
C SER A 12 37.04 3.03 -30.07
N LEU A 13 36.89 2.20 -29.06
CA LEU A 13 35.73 2.15 -28.21
C LEU A 13 35.66 3.48 -27.43
N LYS A 14 34.70 4.31 -27.78
CA LYS A 14 34.31 5.45 -26.94
C LYS A 14 33.42 4.93 -25.83
N ALA A 15 33.91 5.10 -24.61
CA ALA A 15 33.13 5.02 -23.39
C ALA A 15 32.03 6.09 -23.43
N ILE A 16 30.80 5.66 -23.21
CA ILE A 16 29.68 6.58 -23.00
C ILE A 16 29.70 6.89 -21.50
N HIS A 17 30.14 8.09 -21.17
CA HIS A 17 29.96 8.73 -19.87
C HIS A 17 28.52 9.26 -19.84
N ASP A 18 27.74 8.77 -18.92
CA ASP A 18 26.47 9.35 -18.55
C ASP A 18 26.73 10.48 -17.54
N ASP A 19 26.86 11.69 -18.04
CA ASP A 19 26.85 12.93 -17.26
C ASP A 19 25.41 13.47 -17.22
N ASP A 20 24.67 13.14 -16.19
CA ASP A 20 23.40 13.78 -15.83
C ASP A 20 23.53 14.53 -14.49
N ASP A 21 24.30 15.63 -14.51
CA ASP A 21 24.29 16.65 -13.47
C ASP A 21 24.14 18.05 -14.12
N ASP A 22 22.95 18.33 -14.63
CA ASP A 22 22.55 19.68 -14.98
C ASP A 22 21.97 20.41 -13.77
N ILE A 23 22.87 21.01 -12.98
CA ILE A 23 22.52 22.04 -11.99
C ILE A 23 22.30 23.35 -12.76
N PHE A 24 21.04 23.67 -13.02
CA PHE A 24 20.65 24.99 -13.52
C PHE A 24 20.83 26.05 -12.43
N ASN A 25 21.99 26.70 -12.48
CA ASN A 25 22.25 27.94 -11.76
C ASN A 25 21.66 29.10 -12.57
N ILE A 26 20.43 29.48 -12.34
CA ILE A 26 19.85 30.69 -12.92
C ILE A 26 20.00 31.81 -11.91
N HIS A 27 21.03 32.63 -12.12
CA HIS A 27 21.12 33.95 -11.52
C HIS A 27 20.03 34.85 -12.08
N HIS A 28 18.97 35.11 -11.32
CA HIS A 28 18.05 36.20 -11.59
C HIS A 28 18.39 37.44 -10.78
N PRO A 29 18.42 38.62 -11.42
CA PRO A 29 18.70 39.88 -10.73
C PRO A 29 17.55 40.25 -9.78
N VAL A 30 17.94 40.64 -8.58
CA VAL A 30 17.05 41.14 -7.52
C VAL A 30 16.35 42.40 -8.01
N ARG A 31 15.11 42.30 -8.44
CA ARG A 31 14.18 43.42 -8.53
C ARG A 31 13.52 43.60 -7.17
N ARG A 32 13.90 44.68 -6.48
CA ARG A 32 13.15 45.19 -5.34
C ARG A 32 11.80 45.65 -5.86
N SER A 33 10.75 44.87 -5.58
CA SER A 33 9.38 45.20 -5.83
C SER A 33 8.62 45.26 -4.50
N CYS A 34 7.99 46.38 -4.34
CA CYS A 34 7.03 46.87 -3.37
C CYS A 34 6.25 45.78 -2.58
N CYS A 35 6.10 46.06 -1.30
CA CYS A 35 5.28 45.37 -0.32
C CYS A 35 3.84 45.14 -0.80
N HIS A 36 3.59 43.98 -1.40
CA HIS A 36 2.26 43.39 -1.40
C HIS A 36 2.19 42.51 -0.17
N HIS A 37 1.40 42.90 0.80
CA HIS A 37 0.93 42.04 1.88
C HIS A 37 0.11 40.89 1.27
N HIS A 38 0.79 39.90 0.72
CA HIS A 38 0.17 38.59 0.60
C HIS A 38 -0.10 38.13 2.02
N ARG A 39 -1.36 38.15 2.43
CA ARG A 39 -1.84 37.32 3.53
C ARG A 39 -1.30 35.92 3.28
N LEU A 40 -0.21 35.58 3.94
CA LEU A 40 0.19 34.22 4.17
C LEU A 40 -1.03 33.60 4.86
N SER A 41 -1.88 32.92 4.09
CA SER A 41 -2.84 32.02 4.69
C SER A 41 -2.01 31.13 5.56
N ASP A 42 -2.15 31.25 6.87
CA ASP A 42 -1.58 30.38 7.88
C ASP A 42 -2.01 28.94 7.54
N LYS A 43 -1.30 28.32 6.64
CA LYS A 43 -1.33 26.87 6.47
C LYS A 43 -0.70 26.32 7.73
N MET A 44 -1.52 26.26 8.76
CA MET A 44 -1.14 25.75 10.06
C MET A 44 -0.45 24.44 9.86
N ALA A 45 0.86 24.42 10.15
CA ALA A 45 1.70 23.26 10.02
C ALA A 45 1.05 22.05 10.70
N ARG A 46 0.97 20.94 9.99
CA ARG A 46 0.41 19.70 10.53
C ARG A 46 1.30 19.21 11.68
N ARG A 47 0.67 18.78 12.78
CA ARG A 47 1.41 18.18 13.92
C ARG A 47 2.18 16.95 13.44
N PRO A 48 3.45 16.75 13.85
CA PRO A 48 4.24 15.59 13.48
C PRO A 48 3.54 14.27 13.80
N ALA A 49 3.59 13.30 12.88
CA ALA A 49 2.91 12.00 13.04
C ALA A 49 3.37 11.19 14.25
N ARG A 50 4.60 11.43 14.75
CA ARG A 50 5.14 10.79 15.96
C ARG A 50 4.28 11.04 17.21
N CYS A 51 3.55 12.16 17.27
CA CYS A 51 2.65 12.48 18.39
C CYS A 51 1.47 11.50 18.51
N TYR A 52 1.12 10.83 17.42
CA TYR A 52 -0.02 9.91 17.31
C TYR A 52 0.40 8.46 17.04
N ARG A 53 1.68 8.13 17.23
CA ARG A 53 2.21 6.80 16.92
C ARG A 53 1.64 5.70 17.80
N TYR A 54 1.49 5.95 19.10
CA TYR A 54 1.09 4.93 20.06
C TYR A 54 -0.41 4.87 20.29
N CYS A 55 -0.94 3.67 20.53
CA CYS A 55 -2.35 3.42 20.80
C CYS A 55 -2.68 3.66 22.29
N LYS A 56 -2.66 4.92 22.73
CA LYS A 56 -2.91 5.30 24.15
C LYS A 56 -4.38 5.30 24.53
N ASN A 57 -5.28 5.67 23.61
CA ASN A 57 -6.69 5.88 23.87
C ASN A 57 -7.54 4.75 23.29
N LYS A 58 -8.80 4.65 23.74
CA LYS A 58 -9.80 3.76 23.13
C LYS A 58 -10.07 4.16 21.67
N PRO A 59 -10.50 3.22 20.81
CA PRO A 59 -10.89 3.55 19.42
C PRO A 59 -11.98 4.64 19.39
N TYR A 60 -11.79 5.63 18.52
CA TYR A 60 -12.70 6.77 18.37
C TYR A 60 -13.01 6.96 16.88
N PRO A 61 -13.95 6.19 16.32
CA PRO A 61 -14.29 6.28 14.90
C PRO A 61 -15.18 7.49 14.59
N LYS A 62 -15.33 7.82 13.31
CA LYS A 62 -16.34 8.76 12.81
C LYS A 62 -17.73 8.20 13.12
N SER A 63 -18.56 8.97 13.80
CA SER A 63 -19.91 8.57 14.19
C SER A 63 -20.83 9.79 14.34
N ARG A 64 -22.09 9.58 14.75
CA ARG A 64 -23.01 10.66 15.09
C ARG A 64 -22.50 11.57 16.22
N PHE A 65 -21.64 11.07 17.11
CA PHE A 65 -21.01 11.80 18.20
C PHE A 65 -19.68 12.45 17.80
N ASN A 66 -19.04 11.98 16.72
CA ASN A 66 -17.77 12.47 16.22
C ASN A 66 -17.94 13.00 14.80
N ARG A 67 -18.36 14.26 14.69
CA ARG A 67 -18.62 14.96 13.43
C ARG A 67 -17.43 15.85 13.03
N GLY A 68 -17.42 16.33 11.79
CA GLY A 68 -16.38 17.23 11.29
C GLY A 68 -15.02 16.54 11.09
N VAL A 69 -15.02 15.23 10.88
CA VAL A 69 -13.79 14.46 10.64
C VAL A 69 -13.33 14.70 9.21
N PRO A 70 -12.07 15.14 8.99
CA PRO A 70 -11.52 15.31 7.64
C PRO A 70 -11.40 13.96 6.94
N ASP A 71 -11.56 13.97 5.62
CA ASP A 71 -11.41 12.76 4.80
C ASP A 71 -10.01 12.14 4.92
N ALA A 72 -9.97 10.83 4.91
CA ALA A 72 -8.71 10.09 4.87
C ALA A 72 -7.96 10.40 3.56
N LYS A 73 -6.63 10.55 3.63
CA LYS A 73 -5.81 10.76 2.44
C LYS A 73 -5.86 9.57 1.50
N ILE A 74 -5.84 8.36 2.06
CA ILE A 74 -5.99 7.13 1.28
C ILE A 74 -7.46 6.92 0.94
N ARG A 75 -7.76 6.73 -0.36
CA ARG A 75 -9.09 6.45 -0.90
C ARG A 75 -9.13 5.16 -1.72
N ILE A 76 -8.00 4.76 -2.28
CA ILE A 76 -7.87 3.59 -3.15
C ILE A 76 -7.13 2.49 -2.38
N PHE A 77 -7.78 1.36 -2.17
CA PHE A 77 -7.26 0.23 -1.40
C PHE A 77 -6.82 -0.95 -2.27
N ASP A 78 -7.37 -1.09 -3.48
CA ASP A 78 -7.02 -2.11 -4.45
C ASP A 78 -6.46 -1.49 -5.73
N LEU A 79 -5.33 -1.99 -6.21
CA LEU A 79 -4.56 -1.47 -7.35
C LEU A 79 -4.10 -2.58 -8.29
N GLY A 80 -3.82 -2.21 -9.53
CA GLY A 80 -3.42 -3.13 -10.57
C GLY A 80 -4.62 -3.89 -11.15
N ARG A 81 -4.41 -5.14 -11.59
CA ARG A 81 -5.46 -6.00 -12.16
C ARG A 81 -6.29 -6.66 -11.05
N LYS A 82 -7.11 -5.85 -10.38
CA LYS A 82 -7.91 -6.28 -9.22
C LYS A 82 -8.96 -7.34 -9.54
N LYS A 83 -9.42 -7.43 -10.79
CA LYS A 83 -10.41 -8.42 -11.26
C LYS A 83 -9.77 -9.70 -11.84
N ALA A 84 -8.42 -9.81 -11.84
CA ALA A 84 -7.74 -10.99 -12.35
C ALA A 84 -8.19 -12.25 -11.62
N ASN A 85 -8.36 -13.33 -12.37
CA ASN A 85 -8.71 -14.63 -11.82
C ASN A 85 -7.69 -15.11 -10.79
N VAL A 86 -8.12 -15.98 -9.89
CA VAL A 86 -7.27 -16.51 -8.83
C VAL A 86 -6.09 -17.30 -9.40
N ASP A 87 -6.29 -18.02 -10.49
CA ASP A 87 -5.27 -18.84 -11.14
C ASP A 87 -4.10 -18.03 -11.72
N GLU A 88 -4.36 -16.79 -12.15
CA GLU A 88 -3.34 -15.96 -12.79
C GLU A 88 -2.22 -15.54 -11.83
N PHE A 89 -2.53 -15.39 -10.55
CA PHE A 89 -1.60 -14.87 -9.55
C PHE A 89 -1.43 -15.82 -8.36
N PRO A 90 -0.62 -16.89 -8.53
CA PRO A 90 -0.40 -17.87 -7.47
C PRO A 90 0.43 -17.34 -6.31
N LEU A 91 1.36 -16.42 -6.55
CA LEU A 91 2.23 -15.86 -5.54
C LEU A 91 1.51 -14.80 -4.72
N CYS A 92 1.70 -14.82 -3.41
CA CYS A 92 1.30 -13.74 -2.52
C CYS A 92 2.43 -13.35 -1.58
N VAL A 93 2.67 -12.04 -1.44
CA VAL A 93 3.65 -11.46 -0.53
C VAL A 93 2.95 -10.46 0.38
N HIS A 94 3.19 -10.56 1.67
CA HIS A 94 2.60 -9.70 2.70
C HIS A 94 3.66 -8.85 3.38
N MET A 95 3.28 -7.62 3.72
CA MET A 95 3.98 -6.79 4.70
C MET A 95 3.22 -6.86 6.02
N VAL A 96 3.87 -7.27 7.08
CA VAL A 96 3.30 -7.53 8.41
C VAL A 96 3.94 -6.58 9.43
N SER A 97 3.13 -6.01 10.32
CA SER A 97 3.63 -5.17 11.40
C SER A 97 4.15 -6.02 12.57
N ASN A 98 5.29 -5.62 13.12
CA ASN A 98 5.85 -6.21 14.35
C ASN A 98 5.53 -5.40 15.60
N GLU A 99 4.89 -4.24 15.47
CA GLU A 99 4.62 -3.33 16.58
C GLU A 99 3.13 -2.98 16.65
N TYR A 100 2.68 -2.72 17.89
CA TYR A 100 1.33 -2.20 18.17
C TYR A 100 1.34 -0.69 18.08
N GLU A 101 0.91 -0.15 16.94
CA GLU A 101 1.03 1.27 16.64
C GLU A 101 -0.11 1.80 15.77
N GLN A 102 -0.12 3.11 15.56
CA GLN A 102 -1.06 3.79 14.68
C GLN A 102 -0.37 4.30 13.43
N LEU A 103 -0.95 4.00 12.26
CA LEU A 103 -0.46 4.44 10.96
C LEU A 103 -1.38 5.54 10.43
N SER A 104 -0.82 6.68 10.09
CA SER A 104 -1.61 7.78 9.51
C SER A 104 -2.10 7.43 8.11
N SER A 105 -3.26 7.98 7.72
CA SER A 105 -3.81 7.80 6.37
C SER A 105 -2.86 8.28 5.28
N GLU A 106 -2.02 9.27 5.57
CA GLU A 106 -1.00 9.79 4.66
C GLU A 106 0.17 8.82 4.48
N ALA A 107 0.58 8.14 5.56
CA ALA A 107 1.63 7.11 5.49
C ALA A 107 1.16 5.92 4.64
N LEU A 108 -0.11 5.50 4.82
CA LEU A 108 -0.72 4.44 4.00
C LEU A 108 -0.77 4.84 2.51
N GLU A 109 -1.15 6.07 2.21
CA GLU A 109 -1.17 6.57 0.83
C GLU A 109 0.23 6.63 0.22
N ALA A 110 1.22 7.15 0.96
CA ALA A 110 2.61 7.22 0.49
C ALA A 110 3.21 5.82 0.23
N ALA A 111 2.92 4.85 1.10
CA ALA A 111 3.35 3.48 0.93
C ALA A 111 2.71 2.82 -0.29
N ARG A 112 1.40 3.02 -0.49
CA ARG A 112 0.65 2.55 -1.64
C ARG A 112 1.24 3.07 -2.95
N ILE A 113 1.46 4.38 -3.03
CA ILE A 113 2.05 5.02 -4.23
C ILE A 113 3.45 4.47 -4.50
N CYS A 114 4.27 4.34 -3.47
CA CYS A 114 5.64 3.84 -3.59
C CYS A 114 5.69 2.41 -4.15
N ALA A 115 4.87 1.50 -3.58
CA ALA A 115 4.77 0.12 -4.06
C ALA A 115 4.25 0.04 -5.49
N ASN A 116 3.16 0.75 -5.78
CA ASN A 116 2.53 0.75 -7.10
C ASN A 116 3.49 1.26 -8.18
N LYS A 117 4.20 2.36 -7.93
CA LYS A 117 5.14 2.94 -8.89
C LYS A 117 6.24 1.96 -9.28
N TYR A 118 6.77 1.22 -8.32
CA TYR A 118 7.80 0.22 -8.58
C TYR A 118 7.26 -1.01 -9.31
N LEU A 119 6.11 -1.54 -8.88
CA LEU A 119 5.47 -2.70 -9.52
C LEU A 119 5.08 -2.41 -10.97
N VAL A 120 4.50 -1.24 -11.23
CA VAL A 120 4.13 -0.83 -12.60
C VAL A 120 5.35 -0.71 -13.50
N LYS A 121 6.48 -0.22 -12.99
CA LYS A 121 7.72 -0.07 -13.77
C LYS A 121 8.27 -1.42 -14.26
N ILE A 122 8.20 -2.48 -13.45
CA ILE A 122 8.85 -3.77 -13.73
C ILE A 122 7.86 -4.83 -14.20
N ALA A 123 6.74 -5.01 -13.50
CA ALA A 123 5.75 -6.04 -13.81
C ALA A 123 4.64 -5.56 -14.75
N GLY A 124 4.59 -4.25 -15.04
CA GLY A 124 3.50 -3.65 -15.81
C GLY A 124 2.22 -3.48 -14.97
N LYS A 125 1.25 -2.71 -15.48
CA LYS A 125 -0.01 -2.40 -14.79
C LYS A 125 -0.86 -3.65 -14.51
N GLU A 126 -0.78 -4.65 -15.39
CA GLU A 126 -1.59 -5.87 -15.33
C GLU A 126 -0.87 -7.08 -14.71
N GLY A 127 0.41 -6.94 -14.36
CA GLY A 127 1.22 -8.04 -13.82
C GLY A 127 1.02 -8.32 -12.34
N PHE A 128 0.22 -7.53 -11.64
CA PHE A 128 0.04 -7.65 -10.19
C PHE A 128 -1.33 -7.14 -9.72
N HIS A 129 -1.68 -7.53 -8.49
CA HIS A 129 -2.77 -6.94 -7.71
C HIS A 129 -2.26 -6.61 -6.31
N LEU A 130 -2.25 -5.33 -5.96
CA LEU A 130 -1.87 -4.85 -4.63
C LEU A 130 -3.12 -4.45 -3.85
N ARG A 131 -3.18 -4.88 -2.59
CA ARG A 131 -4.27 -4.54 -1.66
C ARG A 131 -3.72 -3.95 -0.38
N VAL A 132 -4.29 -2.81 0.04
CA VAL A 132 -4.06 -2.22 1.36
C VAL A 132 -5.04 -2.86 2.35
N ARG A 133 -4.51 -3.48 3.42
CA ARG A 133 -5.30 -4.26 4.39
C ARG A 133 -5.60 -3.49 5.68
N ALA A 134 -4.93 -2.37 5.91
CA ALA A 134 -5.16 -1.51 7.06
C ALA A 134 -6.03 -0.31 6.66
N HIS A 135 -7.08 -0.03 7.46
CA HIS A 135 -8.03 1.05 7.19
C HIS A 135 -7.98 2.10 8.29
N PRO A 136 -7.92 3.40 7.95
CA PRO A 136 -7.81 4.49 8.91
C PRO A 136 -9.18 4.88 9.48
N TYR A 137 -9.72 4.07 10.39
CA TYR A 137 -11.00 4.33 11.04
C TYR A 137 -10.89 5.18 12.32
N HIS A 138 -9.76 5.14 13.01
CA HIS A 138 -9.57 5.90 14.24
C HIS A 138 -9.31 7.37 13.94
N VAL A 139 -10.04 8.26 14.61
CA VAL A 139 -9.90 9.72 14.47
C VAL A 139 -8.94 10.25 15.52
N VAL A 140 -7.91 10.97 15.07
CA VAL A 140 -7.00 11.68 15.95
C VAL A 140 -7.46 13.11 16.14
N ARG A 141 -7.33 13.60 17.38
CA ARG A 141 -7.75 14.94 17.79
C ARG A 141 -6.55 15.83 18.04
N ILE A 142 -6.74 17.11 17.84
CA ILE A 142 -5.79 18.15 18.19
C ILE A 142 -6.46 19.22 19.04
N ASN A 143 -5.90 19.51 20.20
CA ASN A 143 -6.19 20.72 20.92
C ASN A 143 -5.19 21.77 20.45
N LYS A 144 -5.70 22.82 19.79
CA LYS A 144 -4.90 23.83 19.16
C LYS A 144 -4.85 25.05 20.07
N MET A 145 -3.66 25.35 20.57
CA MET A 145 -3.41 26.54 21.35
C MET A 145 -3.19 27.73 20.42
N LEU A 146 -3.71 28.91 20.80
CA LEU A 146 -3.45 30.15 20.11
C LEU A 146 -1.98 30.53 20.32
N SER A 147 -1.31 30.97 19.26
CA SER A 147 0.11 31.40 19.29
C SER A 147 0.28 32.89 18.98
N CYS A 148 -0.78 33.69 19.11
CA CYS A 148 -0.75 35.11 18.81
C CYS A 148 -0.63 35.96 20.09
N ALA A 149 -0.24 37.24 19.92
CA ALA A 149 -0.27 38.21 20.99
C ALA A 149 -1.69 38.33 21.58
N GLY A 150 -1.82 38.29 22.92
CA GLY A 150 -3.10 38.25 23.61
C GLY A 150 -3.68 36.85 23.82
N ALA A 151 -2.94 35.78 23.45
CA ALA A 151 -3.34 34.39 23.69
C ALA A 151 -3.69 34.09 25.15
N ASP A 152 -2.99 34.71 26.11
CA ASP A 152 -3.19 34.53 27.54
C ASP A 152 -4.61 34.95 28.01
N ARG A 153 -5.23 35.90 27.32
CA ARG A 153 -6.62 36.36 27.63
C ARG A 153 -7.69 35.52 26.96
N LEU A 154 -7.38 34.91 25.80
CA LEU A 154 -8.35 34.19 24.96
C LEU A 154 -8.24 32.67 25.13
N GLN A 155 -7.16 32.18 25.77
CA GLN A 155 -6.88 30.77 25.86
C GLN A 155 -7.17 30.23 27.26
N THR A 156 -7.96 29.17 27.31
CA THR A 156 -8.30 28.46 28.56
C THR A 156 -7.23 27.43 28.98
N GLY A 157 -6.05 27.43 28.35
CA GLY A 157 -4.99 26.44 28.62
C GLY A 157 -5.44 25.01 28.35
N MET A 158 -5.22 24.12 29.31
CA MET A 158 -5.63 22.70 29.21
C MET A 158 -7.08 22.44 29.64
N ARG A 159 -7.81 23.43 30.08
CA ARG A 159 -9.25 23.30 30.37
C ARG A 159 -10.01 23.04 29.07
N GLY A 160 -10.79 21.96 29.02
CA GLY A 160 -11.50 21.56 27.79
C GLY A 160 -10.57 21.08 26.66
N ALA A 161 -9.44 20.47 26.98
CA ALA A 161 -8.39 20.05 26.05
C ALA A 161 -8.73 18.82 25.20
N PHE A 162 -9.99 18.38 25.14
CA PHE A 162 -10.40 17.21 24.36
C PHE A 162 -10.00 17.32 22.87
N GLY A 163 -10.05 18.52 22.31
CA GLY A 163 -9.62 18.81 20.95
C GLY A 163 -10.67 18.51 19.88
N LYS A 164 -10.34 18.95 18.68
CA LYS A 164 -11.17 18.76 17.46
C LYS A 164 -10.57 17.69 16.56
N PRO A 165 -11.36 17.00 15.72
CA PRO A 165 -10.84 16.05 14.74
C PRO A 165 -9.78 16.69 13.82
N ASN A 166 -8.66 16.03 13.64
CA ASN A 166 -7.53 16.52 12.83
C ASN A 166 -7.15 15.60 11.68
N GLY A 167 -7.44 14.32 11.79
CA GLY A 167 -7.11 13.32 10.78
C GLY A 167 -7.54 11.93 11.19
N THR A 168 -7.22 10.96 10.35
CA THR A 168 -7.55 9.56 10.57
C THR A 168 -6.30 8.69 10.57
N VAL A 169 -6.29 7.67 11.42
CA VAL A 169 -5.20 6.70 11.54
C VAL A 169 -5.74 5.27 11.60
N ALA A 170 -4.96 4.33 11.11
CA ALA A 170 -5.23 2.91 11.27
C ALA A 170 -4.53 2.39 12.52
N ARG A 171 -5.25 1.70 13.40
CA ARG A 171 -4.69 1.00 14.55
C ARG A 171 -4.26 -0.38 14.10
N VAL A 172 -3.01 -0.71 14.34
CA VAL A 172 -2.38 -1.94 13.83
C VAL A 172 -1.88 -2.77 15.01
N ASN A 173 -2.27 -4.04 15.03
CA ASN A 173 -1.81 -5.03 15.99
C ASN A 173 -0.52 -5.71 15.50
N ILE A 174 0.21 -6.31 16.43
CA ILE A 174 1.36 -7.15 16.10
C ILE A 174 0.87 -8.34 15.25
N GLY A 175 1.59 -8.63 14.17
CA GLY A 175 1.23 -9.70 13.24
C GLY A 175 0.14 -9.31 12.21
N GLN A 176 -0.38 -8.09 12.25
CA GLN A 176 -1.38 -7.65 11.29
C GLN A 176 -0.74 -7.32 9.94
N ILE A 177 -1.39 -7.78 8.87
CA ILE A 177 -0.98 -7.50 7.49
C ILE A 177 -1.37 -6.06 7.14
N LEU A 178 -0.41 -5.29 6.61
CA LEU A 178 -0.58 -3.91 6.16
C LEU A 178 -0.87 -3.83 4.66
N LEU A 179 0.00 -4.45 3.86
CA LEU A 179 -0.08 -4.51 2.41
C LEU A 179 0.03 -5.97 1.95
N SER A 180 -0.69 -6.31 0.91
CA SER A 180 -0.61 -7.62 0.26
C SER A 180 -0.47 -7.43 -1.24
N VAL A 181 0.43 -8.19 -1.87
CA VAL A 181 0.62 -8.20 -3.31
C VAL A 181 0.46 -9.62 -3.80
N ARG A 182 -0.44 -9.87 -4.76
CA ARG A 182 -0.48 -11.12 -5.51
C ARG A 182 0.03 -10.90 -6.93
N THR A 183 0.80 -11.83 -7.43
CA THR A 183 1.44 -11.75 -8.75
C THR A 183 1.86 -13.13 -9.25
N ARG A 184 2.44 -13.21 -10.45
CA ARG A 184 3.06 -14.43 -10.96
C ARG A 184 4.36 -14.73 -10.22
N ASP A 185 4.77 -16.00 -10.16
CA ASP A 185 5.98 -16.41 -9.45
C ASP A 185 7.26 -15.77 -10.00
N ALA A 186 7.33 -15.48 -11.30
CA ALA A 186 8.43 -14.77 -11.94
C ALA A 186 8.71 -13.38 -11.32
N HIS A 187 7.69 -12.71 -10.78
CA HIS A 187 7.81 -11.38 -10.18
C HIS A 187 8.03 -11.40 -8.65
N ARG A 188 8.48 -12.53 -8.08
CA ARG A 188 8.69 -12.67 -6.63
C ARG A 188 9.67 -11.63 -6.08
N ALA A 189 10.84 -11.49 -6.69
CA ALA A 189 11.86 -10.52 -6.27
C ALA A 189 11.32 -9.08 -6.38
N THR A 190 10.62 -8.77 -7.45
CA THR A 190 9.99 -7.47 -7.69
C THR A 190 8.96 -7.13 -6.61
N ALA A 191 8.11 -8.08 -6.23
CA ALA A 191 7.10 -7.87 -5.19
C ALA A 191 7.74 -7.62 -3.81
N VAL A 192 8.77 -8.38 -3.46
CA VAL A 192 9.52 -8.20 -2.20
C VAL A 192 10.18 -6.82 -2.16
N GLU A 193 10.85 -6.42 -3.24
CA GLU A 193 11.52 -5.11 -3.31
C GLU A 193 10.52 -3.94 -3.27
N ALA A 194 9.37 -4.06 -3.95
CA ALA A 194 8.31 -3.06 -3.90
C ALA A 194 7.81 -2.82 -2.46
N LEU A 195 7.57 -3.92 -1.71
CA LEU A 195 7.17 -3.84 -0.32
C LEU A 195 8.29 -3.31 0.58
N ARG A 196 9.57 -3.67 0.32
CA ARG A 196 10.71 -3.12 1.05
C ARG A 196 10.79 -1.60 0.91
N ARG A 197 10.59 -1.06 -0.29
CA ARG A 197 10.55 0.40 -0.52
C ARG A 197 9.38 1.07 0.19
N SER A 198 8.22 0.40 0.24
CA SER A 198 7.03 0.91 0.94
C SER A 198 7.19 0.94 2.45
N MET A 199 7.97 0.00 3.01
CA MET A 199 8.24 -0.12 4.43
C MET A 199 8.82 1.16 5.04
N TYR A 200 9.65 1.89 4.30
CA TYR A 200 10.22 3.18 4.73
C TYR A 200 9.21 4.33 4.88
N LYS A 201 7.95 4.11 4.46
CA LYS A 201 6.88 5.10 4.64
C LYS A 201 6.10 4.89 5.94
N PHE A 202 6.36 3.80 6.64
CA PHE A 202 5.73 3.47 7.92
C PHE A 202 6.69 3.67 9.08
N PRO A 203 6.19 4.05 10.27
CA PRO A 203 6.95 3.98 11.50
C PRO A 203 7.15 2.52 11.93
N GLY A 204 7.97 2.31 12.96
CA GLY A 204 8.17 1.01 13.56
C GLY A 204 8.88 0.00 12.67
N ARG A 205 8.76 -1.27 13.02
CA ARG A 205 9.39 -2.39 12.30
C ARG A 205 8.34 -3.28 11.65
N GLN A 206 8.55 -3.60 10.38
CA GLN A 206 7.71 -4.53 9.62
C GLN A 206 8.56 -5.71 9.12
N LYS A 207 7.89 -6.81 8.81
CA LYS A 207 8.46 -7.97 8.11
C LYS A 207 7.75 -8.19 6.78
N ILE A 208 8.52 -8.61 5.78
CA ILE A 208 7.98 -9.06 4.50
C ILE A 208 7.96 -10.58 4.52
N ILE A 209 6.80 -11.16 4.26
CA ILE A 209 6.57 -12.61 4.33
C ILE A 209 6.00 -13.05 2.98
N VAL A 210 6.63 -14.05 2.38
CA VAL A 210 6.08 -14.76 1.23
C VAL A 210 5.09 -15.79 1.74
N SER A 211 3.84 -15.70 1.31
CA SER A 211 2.77 -16.59 1.74
C SER A 211 2.95 -18.00 1.17
N LYS A 212 2.56 -19.01 1.95
CA LYS A 212 2.45 -20.39 1.50
C LYS A 212 1.11 -20.67 0.79
N ASN A 213 0.16 -19.71 0.89
CA ASN A 213 -1.15 -19.83 0.29
C ASN A 213 -1.14 -19.44 -1.19
N TRP A 214 -2.14 -19.94 -1.92
CA TRP A 214 -2.39 -19.54 -3.29
C TRP A 214 -3.01 -18.14 -3.35
N GLY A 215 -2.29 -17.17 -3.90
CA GLY A 215 -2.77 -15.78 -4.03
C GLY A 215 -3.35 -15.22 -2.73
N PHE A 216 -4.55 -14.67 -2.79
CA PHE A 216 -5.28 -14.15 -1.62
C PHE A 216 -6.24 -15.17 -0.99
N THR A 217 -6.16 -16.44 -1.38
CA THR A 217 -7.00 -17.51 -0.80
C THR A 217 -6.50 -17.96 0.58
N PRO A 218 -7.33 -18.57 1.41
CA PRO A 218 -6.91 -19.17 2.66
C PRO A 218 -6.26 -20.54 2.49
N LEU A 219 -6.26 -21.12 1.26
CA LEU A 219 -5.74 -22.44 0.97
C LEU A 219 -4.25 -22.42 0.68
N ARG A 220 -3.54 -23.47 1.12
CA ARG A 220 -2.16 -23.73 0.70
C ARG A 220 -2.12 -24.05 -0.80
N ARG A 221 -0.98 -23.85 -1.44
CA ARG A 221 -0.85 -24.06 -2.89
C ARG A 221 -1.18 -25.50 -3.31
N GLU A 222 -0.67 -26.48 -2.58
CA GLU A 222 -0.92 -27.90 -2.82
C GLU A 222 -2.40 -28.26 -2.64
N GLU A 223 -3.00 -27.76 -1.56
CA GLU A 223 -4.40 -27.96 -1.25
C GLU A 223 -5.33 -27.32 -2.30
N TYR A 224 -4.99 -26.13 -2.76
CA TYR A 224 -5.73 -25.44 -3.83
C TYR A 224 -5.77 -26.28 -5.11
N VAL A 225 -4.62 -26.81 -5.53
CA VAL A 225 -4.49 -27.62 -6.74
C VAL A 225 -5.33 -28.92 -6.59
N ARG A 226 -5.23 -29.60 -5.44
CA ARG A 226 -5.99 -30.79 -5.15
C ARG A 226 -7.51 -30.54 -5.20
N LEU A 227 -7.99 -29.53 -4.46
CA LEU A 227 -9.42 -29.22 -4.41
C LEU A 227 -9.96 -28.73 -5.76
N LYS A 228 -9.11 -28.13 -6.59
CA LYS A 228 -9.47 -27.75 -7.95
C LYS A 228 -9.63 -28.99 -8.85
N GLN A 229 -8.72 -29.96 -8.75
CA GLN A 229 -8.83 -31.24 -9.47
C GLN A 229 -10.05 -32.05 -9.06
N GLU A 230 -10.42 -32.00 -7.77
CA GLU A 230 -11.62 -32.62 -7.22
C GLU A 230 -12.92 -31.88 -7.63
N GLY A 231 -12.86 -30.74 -8.31
CA GLY A 231 -14.02 -29.91 -8.67
C GLY A 231 -14.69 -29.20 -7.47
N ARG A 232 -14.09 -29.22 -6.27
CA ARG A 232 -14.62 -28.65 -5.03
C ARG A 232 -14.41 -27.15 -4.88
N VAL A 233 -13.76 -26.54 -5.84
CA VAL A 233 -13.41 -25.12 -5.87
C VAL A 233 -13.93 -24.50 -7.16
N LYS A 234 -14.76 -23.47 -7.04
CA LYS A 234 -15.23 -22.67 -8.17
C LYS A 234 -14.58 -21.29 -8.13
N ILE A 235 -14.00 -20.88 -9.24
CA ILE A 235 -13.39 -19.56 -9.39
C ILE A 235 -14.48 -18.52 -9.64
N ASP A 236 -14.47 -17.46 -8.83
CA ASP A 236 -15.35 -16.31 -8.95
C ASP A 236 -14.50 -15.04 -9.02
N GLY A 237 -13.94 -14.75 -10.20
CA GLY A 237 -13.01 -13.66 -10.44
C GLY A 237 -11.81 -13.69 -9.50
N ALA A 238 -11.71 -12.70 -8.60
CA ALA A 238 -10.63 -12.57 -7.63
C ALA A 238 -10.79 -13.45 -6.38
N TYR A 239 -11.93 -14.15 -6.24
CA TYR A 239 -12.30 -14.98 -5.10
C TYR A 239 -12.51 -16.42 -5.52
N VAL A 240 -12.61 -17.29 -4.52
CA VAL A 240 -12.85 -18.71 -4.68
C VAL A 240 -14.02 -19.10 -3.80
N GLN A 241 -14.99 -19.77 -4.38
CA GLN A 241 -16.08 -20.41 -3.66
C GLN A 241 -15.70 -21.85 -3.39
N PHE A 242 -15.97 -22.32 -2.17
CA PHE A 242 -15.66 -23.69 -1.73
C PHE A 242 -16.96 -24.49 -1.57
N LEU A 243 -16.92 -25.73 -1.99
CA LEU A 243 -17.96 -26.70 -1.64
C LEU A 243 -17.86 -26.96 -0.13
N ARG A 244 -18.90 -26.58 0.60
CA ARG A 244 -19.04 -26.86 2.04
C ARG A 244 -19.79 -28.15 2.26
N ASN A 245 -19.42 -28.93 3.28
CA ASN A 245 -20.11 -30.13 3.70
C ASN A 245 -21.45 -29.82 4.40
N LYS A 246 -22.04 -28.66 4.16
CA LYS A 246 -23.27 -28.17 4.79
C LYS A 246 -24.09 -27.42 3.75
N GLY A 247 -25.42 -27.62 3.79
CA GLY A 247 -26.37 -26.98 2.90
C GLY A 247 -27.20 -27.97 2.11
N ASN A 248 -28.07 -27.46 1.24
CA ASN A 248 -28.92 -28.28 0.38
C ASN A 248 -28.06 -28.95 -0.71
N ILE A 249 -28.23 -30.26 -0.86
CA ILE A 249 -27.48 -31.09 -1.83
C ILE A 249 -27.75 -30.63 -3.26
N GLU A 250 -29.00 -30.36 -3.61
CA GLU A 250 -29.37 -29.91 -4.96
C GLU A 250 -28.75 -28.60 -5.36
N GLU A 251 -28.65 -27.65 -4.42
CA GLU A 251 -27.96 -26.37 -4.64
C GLU A 251 -26.47 -26.57 -4.78
N ASN A 252 -25.88 -27.47 -4.00
CA ASN A 252 -24.46 -27.78 -4.08
C ASN A 252 -24.12 -28.48 -5.40
N MET A 253 -24.95 -29.41 -5.89
CA MET A 253 -24.82 -30.05 -7.20
C MET A 253 -24.87 -29.03 -8.35
N LYS A 254 -25.80 -28.07 -8.30
CA LYS A 254 -25.90 -26.99 -9.29
C LYS A 254 -24.69 -26.06 -9.29
N ARG A 255 -24.06 -25.83 -8.13
CA ARG A 255 -22.89 -24.94 -7.98
C ARG A 255 -21.56 -25.60 -8.35
N PHE A 256 -21.43 -26.90 -8.05
CA PHE A 256 -20.21 -27.67 -8.18
C PHE A 256 -20.47 -29.02 -8.89
N PRO A 257 -20.91 -29.01 -10.16
CA PRO A 257 -21.27 -30.23 -10.86
C PRO A 257 -20.10 -31.21 -10.96
N GLU A 258 -18.90 -30.69 -11.27
CA GLU A 258 -17.66 -31.49 -11.41
C GLU A 258 -17.31 -32.30 -10.15
N ALA A 259 -17.61 -31.77 -8.95
CA ALA A 259 -17.35 -32.50 -7.70
C ALA A 259 -18.27 -33.73 -7.50
N TYR A 260 -19.47 -33.67 -8.05
CA TYR A 260 -20.45 -34.76 -7.92
C TYR A 260 -20.33 -35.79 -9.06
N GLU A 261 -19.92 -35.37 -10.24
CA GLU A 261 -19.57 -36.29 -11.35
C GLU A 261 -18.38 -37.16 -10.98
N ASN A 262 -17.35 -36.62 -10.34
CA ASN A 262 -16.18 -37.37 -9.86
C ASN A 262 -16.55 -38.37 -8.74
N LEU A 263 -17.57 -38.09 -7.92
CA LEU A 263 -18.05 -39.00 -6.88
C LEU A 263 -18.86 -40.18 -7.47
N SER A 264 -19.51 -40.00 -8.62
CA SER A 264 -20.27 -41.09 -9.30
C SER A 264 -19.36 -42.07 -10.04
N GLN A 265 -18.07 -41.77 -10.18
CA GLN A 265 -17.07 -42.64 -10.82
C GLN A 265 -16.27 -43.51 -9.83
N VAL A 266 -16.47 -43.33 -8.52
CA VAL A 266 -15.90 -44.14 -7.44
C VAL A 266 -16.92 -45.12 -6.90
#